data_3257fa5faa92cbb69e5c5ba453d4838f
#
_entry.id   3257fa5faa92cbb69e5c5ba453d4838f
#
_cell.length_a   1.000
_cell.length_b   1.000
_cell.length_c   1.000
_cell.angle_alpha   90.00
_cell.angle_beta   90.00
_cell.angle_gamma   90.00
#
_symmetry.space_group_name_H-M   'P 1'
#
loop_
_entity.id
_entity.type
_entity.pdbx_description
1 polymer ?
#
loop_
_entity_poly.entity_id
_entity_poly.type
_entity_poly.pdbx_seq_one_letter_code
_entity_poly.pdbx_strand_id
1 'polypeptide(L)'
;MTKTLAFHTSVSYEADAPEPFTASVHEDILADLARIGNTTYPSEFAMHVDLSRSVKRLMDGHCVYIDMCYDSLFLTFLPIPVVLLTDEQGEQAVHIAPEAFAVASAEFPDEIDVWQNALPGYLQGQLESVSLRLP
;
A
#
# COMPACT_ATOMS: atom_id res chain seq x y z
N MET A 1 22.24 -0.88 -2.87
CA MET A 1 21.14 -0.09 -2.31
C MET A 1 21.63 1.07 -1.44
N THR A 2 22.35 0.86 -0.33
CA THR A 2 22.84 1.96 0.55
C THR A 2 23.56 3.08 -0.21
N LYS A 3 24.45 2.76 -1.18
CA LYS A 3 25.15 3.76 -1.97
C LYS A 3 24.23 4.57 -2.88
N THR A 4 23.17 3.97 -3.40
CA THR A 4 22.17 4.65 -4.23
C THR A 4 21.34 5.60 -3.39
N LEU A 5 20.88 5.15 -2.23
CA LEU A 5 20.09 5.95 -1.30
C LEU A 5 20.86 7.14 -0.69
N ALA A 6 22.19 7.06 -0.62
CA ALA A 6 23.02 8.19 -0.17
C ALA A 6 22.88 9.46 -1.03
N PHE A 7 22.38 9.32 -2.26
CA PHE A 7 22.09 10.45 -3.16
C PHE A 7 20.61 10.87 -3.16
N HIS A 8 19.78 10.16 -2.41
CA HIS A 8 18.35 10.46 -2.34
C HIS A 8 18.09 11.55 -1.30
N THR A 9 17.50 12.65 -1.73
CA THR A 9 17.30 13.84 -0.87
C THR A 9 16.39 13.58 0.32
N SER A 10 15.40 12.70 0.18
CA SER A 10 14.47 12.39 1.26
C SER A 10 15.10 11.59 2.41
N VAL A 11 16.20 10.89 2.19
CA VAL A 11 16.81 10.02 3.21
C VAL A 11 17.20 10.78 4.48
N SER A 12 17.91 11.89 4.33
CA SER A 12 18.29 12.72 5.48
C SER A 12 17.12 13.54 6.02
N TYR A 13 16.21 13.95 5.15
CA TYR A 13 15.01 14.69 5.54
C TYR A 13 14.05 13.83 6.38
N GLU A 14 13.81 12.59 5.98
CA GLU A 14 12.93 11.67 6.71
C GLU A 14 13.53 11.20 8.04
N ALA A 15 14.87 11.11 8.12
CA ALA A 15 15.55 10.74 9.35
C ALA A 15 15.53 11.86 10.40
N ASP A 16 15.54 13.12 9.96
CA ASP A 16 15.56 14.31 10.83
C ASP A 16 14.71 15.41 10.22
N ALA A 17 13.40 15.18 10.21
CA ALA A 17 12.45 16.12 9.62
C ALA A 17 12.36 17.42 10.43
N PRO A 18 12.33 18.60 9.77
CA PRO A 18 12.18 19.89 10.46
C PRO A 18 10.76 20.08 11.02
N GLU A 19 10.62 20.99 11.98
CA GLU A 19 9.31 21.41 12.46
C GLU A 19 8.44 21.98 11.30
N PRO A 20 7.14 21.69 11.25
CA PRO A 20 6.32 20.97 12.24
C PRO A 20 6.25 19.46 12.05
N PHE A 21 7.01 18.87 11.14
CA PHE A 21 6.91 17.48 10.72
C PHE A 21 7.64 16.49 11.62
N THR A 22 8.51 16.96 12.50
CA THR A 22 9.35 16.14 13.41
C THR A 22 8.56 15.10 14.21
N ALA A 23 7.32 15.40 14.59
CA ALA A 23 6.49 14.48 15.38
C ALA A 23 5.81 13.38 14.55
N SER A 24 5.70 13.57 13.22
CA SER A 24 4.94 12.68 12.32
C SER A 24 5.83 11.92 11.34
N VAL A 25 7.06 12.37 11.13
CA VAL A 25 7.99 11.79 10.17
C VAL A 25 9.32 11.50 10.87
N HIS A 26 9.66 10.22 10.98
CA HIS A 26 10.97 9.78 11.48
C HIS A 26 11.27 8.39 10.92
N GLU A 27 11.93 8.35 9.76
CA GLU A 27 12.23 7.11 9.06
C GLU A 27 13.72 7.07 8.68
N ASP A 28 14.50 6.32 9.45
CA ASP A 28 15.92 6.08 9.14
C ASP A 28 16.08 4.84 8.27
N ILE A 29 15.95 5.01 6.95
CA ILE A 29 16.12 3.93 5.99
C ILE A 29 17.52 3.29 6.03
N LEU A 30 18.55 4.03 6.38
CA LEU A 30 19.90 3.48 6.44
C LEU A 30 20.07 2.57 7.64
N ALA A 31 19.50 2.94 8.80
CA ALA A 31 19.43 2.08 9.97
C ALA A 31 18.58 0.83 9.71
N ASP A 32 17.45 0.98 9.01
CA ASP A 32 16.61 -0.15 8.59
C ASP A 32 17.34 -1.12 7.66
N LEU A 33 18.08 -0.63 6.68
CA LEU A 33 18.88 -1.48 5.81
C LEU A 33 20.00 -2.22 6.57
N ALA A 34 20.61 -1.56 7.56
CA ALA A 34 21.59 -2.21 8.45
C ALA A 34 20.91 -3.30 9.31
N ARG A 35 19.74 -3.03 9.85
CA ARG A 35 18.91 -4.01 10.57
C ARG A 35 18.59 -5.22 9.71
N ILE A 36 18.08 -4.98 8.49
CA ILE A 36 17.73 -6.05 7.54
C ILE A 36 18.94 -6.90 7.21
N GLY A 37 20.08 -6.26 6.93
CA GLY A 37 21.33 -6.97 6.61
C GLY A 37 21.87 -7.84 7.76
N ASN A 38 21.49 -7.55 9.01
CA ASN A 38 21.89 -8.31 10.20
C ASN A 38 20.80 -9.26 10.72
N THR A 39 19.62 -9.29 10.07
CA THR A 39 18.50 -10.13 10.48
C THR A 39 18.55 -11.48 9.77
N THR A 40 18.33 -12.56 10.50
CA THR A 40 18.11 -13.89 9.92
C THR A 40 16.62 -14.06 9.63
N TYR A 41 16.29 -14.26 8.37
CA TYR A 41 14.90 -14.42 7.91
C TYR A 41 14.55 -15.90 7.71
N PRO A 42 13.27 -16.28 7.91
CA PRO A 42 12.81 -17.63 7.64
C PRO A 42 12.80 -17.98 6.16
N SER A 43 12.79 -16.98 5.29
CA SER A 43 12.84 -17.14 3.82
C SER A 43 13.39 -15.87 3.16
N GLU A 44 13.90 -16.01 1.96
CA GLU A 44 14.32 -14.89 1.11
C GLU A 44 13.13 -13.94 0.84
N PHE A 45 11.95 -14.50 0.57
CA PHE A 45 10.72 -13.72 0.39
C PHE A 45 10.43 -12.81 1.59
N ALA A 46 10.56 -13.31 2.82
CA ALA A 46 10.35 -12.50 4.02
C ALA A 46 11.33 -11.33 4.13
N MET A 47 12.57 -11.52 3.71
CA MET A 47 13.55 -10.44 3.62
C MET A 47 13.15 -9.39 2.57
N HIS A 48 12.73 -9.82 1.38
CA HIS A 48 12.31 -8.91 0.31
C HIS A 48 11.06 -8.10 0.70
N VAL A 49 10.13 -8.71 1.42
CA VAL A 49 8.95 -8.01 1.95
C VAL A 49 9.35 -6.93 2.96
N ASP A 50 10.25 -7.22 3.88
CA ASP A 50 10.74 -6.25 4.88
C ASP A 50 11.49 -5.10 4.18
N LEU A 51 12.35 -5.43 3.23
CA LEU A 51 13.07 -4.45 2.42
C LEU A 51 12.12 -3.52 1.65
N SER A 52 11.12 -4.09 0.97
CA SER A 52 10.12 -3.32 0.22
C SER A 52 9.33 -2.38 1.14
N ARG A 53 8.93 -2.86 2.32
CA ARG A 53 8.23 -2.05 3.32
C ARG A 53 9.08 -0.89 3.84
N SER A 54 10.36 -1.15 4.12
CA SER A 54 11.29 -0.11 4.60
C SER A 54 11.48 0.98 3.55
N VAL A 55 11.67 0.61 2.28
CA VAL A 55 11.83 1.58 1.19
C VAL A 55 10.56 2.42 0.99
N LYS A 56 9.38 1.81 1.12
CA LYS A 56 8.09 2.52 0.97
C LYS A 56 7.81 3.55 2.07
N ARG A 57 8.45 3.43 3.23
CA ARG A 57 8.32 4.41 4.31
C ARG A 57 8.92 5.78 3.97
N LEU A 58 9.78 5.85 2.97
CA LEU A 58 10.25 7.14 2.44
C LEU A 58 9.16 7.99 1.79
N MET A 59 7.92 7.50 1.71
CA MET A 59 6.76 8.20 1.15
C MET A 59 6.97 8.80 -0.25
N ASP A 60 7.96 8.30 -0.98
CA ASP A 60 8.29 8.71 -2.35
C ASP A 60 7.80 7.65 -3.34
N GLY A 61 6.88 8.05 -4.24
CA GLY A 61 6.32 7.16 -5.26
C GLY A 61 7.34 6.60 -6.25
N HIS A 62 8.51 7.23 -6.38
CA HIS A 62 9.62 6.75 -7.21
C HIS A 62 10.58 5.85 -6.44
N CYS A 63 10.47 5.79 -5.12
CA CYS A 63 11.31 4.97 -4.27
C CYS A 63 10.66 3.60 -4.06
N VAL A 64 10.92 2.68 -4.98
CA VAL A 64 10.41 1.31 -4.92
C VAL A 64 11.56 0.32 -4.97
N TYR A 65 11.40 -0.78 -4.24
CA TYR A 65 12.22 -1.97 -4.41
C TYR A 65 11.42 -3.00 -5.18
N ILE A 66 11.94 -3.42 -6.32
CA ILE A 66 11.33 -4.43 -7.18
C ILE A 66 12.27 -5.62 -7.24
N ASP A 67 11.81 -6.76 -6.79
CA ASP A 67 12.49 -8.04 -7.01
C ASP A 67 11.88 -8.74 -8.21
N MET A 68 12.59 -8.77 -9.32
CA MET A 68 12.08 -9.33 -10.57
C MET A 68 11.73 -10.82 -10.47
N CYS A 69 12.32 -11.56 -9.53
CA CYS A 69 11.99 -12.96 -9.33
C CYS A 69 10.62 -13.17 -8.68
N TYR A 70 10.24 -12.29 -7.77
CA TYR A 70 8.96 -12.39 -7.06
C TYR A 70 7.88 -11.49 -7.68
N ASP A 71 8.23 -10.25 -7.99
CA ASP A 71 7.25 -9.25 -8.45
C ASP A 71 6.79 -9.48 -9.90
N SER A 72 7.55 -10.22 -10.72
CA SER A 72 7.16 -10.55 -12.09
C SER A 72 6.30 -11.81 -12.22
N LEU A 73 6.23 -12.64 -11.16
CA LEU A 73 5.50 -13.90 -11.21
C LEU A 73 4.01 -13.72 -10.94
N PHE A 74 3.65 -12.70 -10.19
CA PHE A 74 2.26 -12.47 -9.76
C PHE A 74 1.91 -10.99 -9.87
N LEU A 75 0.76 -10.73 -10.43
CA LEU A 75 0.13 -9.42 -10.40
C LEU A 75 -1.10 -9.52 -9.51
N THR A 76 -1.10 -8.78 -8.41
CA THR A 76 -2.25 -8.74 -7.51
C THR A 76 -3.13 -7.56 -7.90
N PHE A 77 -4.35 -7.86 -8.27
CA PHE A 77 -5.39 -6.87 -8.47
C PHE A 77 -6.30 -6.82 -7.25
N LEU A 78 -6.69 -5.62 -6.85
CA LEU A 78 -7.91 -5.47 -6.08
C LEU A 78 -9.07 -5.55 -7.09
N PRO A 79 -9.91 -6.59 -7.02
CA PRO A 79 -11.00 -6.76 -7.98
C PRO A 79 -12.11 -5.73 -7.79
N ILE A 80 -11.96 -4.88 -6.80
CA ILE A 80 -12.95 -3.91 -6.34
C ILE A 80 -12.37 -2.52 -6.54
N PRO A 81 -12.82 -1.73 -7.53
CA PRO A 81 -12.45 -0.34 -7.64
C PRO A 81 -12.96 0.44 -6.42
N VAL A 82 -12.05 1.12 -5.76
CA VAL A 82 -12.35 1.94 -4.59
C VAL A 82 -12.03 3.40 -4.88
N VAL A 83 -12.78 4.31 -4.26
CA VAL A 83 -12.56 5.75 -4.34
C VAL A 83 -12.48 6.33 -2.94
N LEU A 84 -11.64 7.32 -2.75
CA LEU A 84 -11.59 8.11 -1.54
C LEU A 84 -12.49 9.33 -1.75
N LEU A 85 -13.53 9.46 -0.94
CA LEU A 85 -14.43 10.60 -0.98
C LEU A 85 -14.32 11.38 0.32
N THR A 86 -14.50 12.70 0.21
CA THR A 86 -14.55 13.63 1.35
C THR A 86 -15.97 14.16 1.44
N ASP A 87 -16.58 14.07 2.61
CA ASP A 87 -17.92 14.62 2.86
C ASP A 87 -17.89 16.13 3.08
N GLU A 88 -19.09 16.72 3.29
CA GLU A 88 -19.24 18.16 3.53
C GLU A 88 -18.60 18.63 4.86
N GLN A 89 -18.34 17.72 5.77
CA GLN A 89 -17.67 17.96 7.05
C GLN A 89 -16.16 17.85 6.97
N GLY A 90 -15.63 17.43 5.79
CA GLY A 90 -14.21 17.23 5.55
C GLY A 90 -13.70 15.85 5.97
N GLU A 91 -14.58 14.95 6.41
CA GLU A 91 -14.21 13.57 6.75
C GLU A 91 -14.00 12.73 5.50
N GLN A 92 -12.94 11.92 5.52
CA GLN A 92 -12.57 11.06 4.40
C GLN A 92 -12.96 9.61 4.66
N ALA A 93 -13.59 9.00 3.66
CA ALA A 93 -13.94 7.59 3.69
C ALA A 93 -13.64 6.91 2.36
N VAL A 94 -13.25 5.63 2.43
CA VAL A 94 -13.07 4.79 1.25
C VAL A 94 -14.42 4.19 0.88
N HIS A 95 -14.83 4.34 -0.35
CA HIS A 95 -16.07 3.81 -0.90
C HIS A 95 -15.77 2.86 -2.05
N ILE A 96 -16.64 1.87 -2.23
CA ILE A 96 -16.62 1.02 -3.41
C ILE A 96 -17.24 1.82 -4.56
N ALA A 97 -16.55 1.90 -5.69
CA ALA A 97 -17.02 2.64 -6.84
C ALA A 97 -18.30 2.00 -7.43
N PRO A 98 -19.28 2.79 -7.91
CA PRO A 98 -20.55 2.27 -8.43
C PRO A 98 -20.39 1.27 -9.58
N GLU A 99 -19.35 1.42 -10.39
CA GLU A 99 -19.01 0.55 -11.51
C GLU A 99 -18.36 -0.78 -11.11
N ALA A 100 -18.07 -0.96 -9.82
CA ALA A 100 -17.35 -2.13 -9.31
C ALA A 100 -17.97 -3.45 -9.73
N PHE A 101 -19.31 -3.53 -9.69
CA PHE A 101 -20.03 -4.74 -10.12
C PHE A 101 -19.84 -5.03 -11.61
N ALA A 102 -19.95 -4.01 -12.45
CA ALA A 102 -19.78 -4.18 -13.88
C ALA A 102 -18.35 -4.61 -14.24
N VAL A 103 -17.35 -4.02 -13.59
CA VAL A 103 -15.95 -4.40 -13.75
C VAL A 103 -15.71 -5.83 -13.27
N ALA A 104 -16.18 -6.17 -12.07
CA ALA A 104 -16.01 -7.50 -11.49
C ALA A 104 -16.69 -8.58 -12.35
N SER A 105 -17.90 -8.33 -12.83
CA SER A 105 -18.62 -9.28 -13.68
C SER A 105 -17.96 -9.49 -15.05
N ALA A 106 -17.29 -8.46 -15.58
CA ALA A 106 -16.61 -8.53 -16.86
C ALA A 106 -15.25 -9.26 -16.77
N GLU A 107 -14.49 -8.97 -15.72
CA GLU A 107 -13.11 -9.46 -15.55
C GLU A 107 -13.04 -10.80 -14.81
N PHE A 108 -13.99 -11.09 -13.93
CA PHE A 108 -14.01 -12.24 -13.05
C PHE A 108 -15.41 -12.91 -12.97
N PRO A 109 -15.98 -13.35 -14.11
CA PRO A 109 -17.35 -13.85 -14.16
C PRO A 109 -17.61 -15.08 -13.29
N ASP A 110 -16.60 -15.93 -13.09
CA ASP A 110 -16.75 -17.19 -12.34
C ASP A 110 -16.72 -16.97 -10.81
N GLU A 111 -16.15 -15.84 -10.35
CA GLU A 111 -16.01 -15.51 -8.94
C GLU A 111 -17.09 -14.55 -8.42
N ILE A 112 -17.91 -14.01 -9.29
CA ILE A 112 -18.89 -12.98 -8.94
C ILE A 112 -19.86 -13.42 -7.84
N ASP A 113 -20.30 -14.68 -7.86
CA ASP A 113 -21.20 -15.24 -6.85
C ASP A 113 -20.54 -15.34 -5.47
N VAL A 114 -19.24 -15.61 -5.43
CA VAL A 114 -18.46 -15.65 -4.19
C VAL A 114 -18.37 -14.26 -3.59
N TRP A 115 -18.14 -13.25 -4.41
CA TRP A 115 -18.05 -11.87 -3.95
C TRP A 115 -19.40 -11.31 -3.53
N GLN A 116 -20.48 -11.69 -4.22
CA GLN A 116 -21.85 -11.36 -3.82
C GLN A 116 -22.15 -11.79 -2.39
N ASN A 117 -21.73 -12.99 -2.03
CA ASN A 117 -21.95 -13.53 -0.69
C ASN A 117 -21.01 -12.94 0.37
N ALA A 118 -19.77 -12.58 -0.03
CA ALA A 118 -18.78 -12.01 0.87
C ALA A 118 -19.01 -10.52 1.16
N LEU A 119 -19.62 -9.79 0.21
CA LEU A 119 -19.84 -8.34 0.25
C LEU A 119 -21.29 -8.01 -0.17
N PRO A 120 -22.30 -8.31 0.65
CA PRO A 120 -23.71 -8.20 0.27
C PRO A 120 -24.15 -6.81 -0.21
N GLY A 121 -23.55 -5.74 0.30
CA GLY A 121 -23.84 -4.37 -0.13
C GLY A 121 -23.18 -3.96 -1.45
N TYR A 122 -22.16 -4.67 -1.83
CA TYR A 122 -21.32 -4.37 -2.99
C TYR A 122 -22.07 -4.38 -4.33
N LEU A 123 -23.07 -5.24 -4.45
CA LEU A 123 -23.74 -5.51 -5.71
C LEU A 123 -25.05 -4.74 -5.91
N GLN A 124 -25.51 -4.03 -4.91
CA GLN A 124 -26.77 -3.29 -5.02
C GLN A 124 -26.60 -1.87 -5.55
N GLY A 125 -25.39 -1.50 -5.98
CA GLY A 125 -25.11 -0.15 -6.49
C GLY A 125 -25.27 0.94 -5.43
N GLN A 126 -25.41 0.55 -4.17
CA GLN A 126 -25.43 1.49 -3.06
C GLN A 126 -24.00 1.75 -2.63
N LEU A 127 -23.68 3.03 -2.50
CA LEU A 127 -22.45 3.50 -1.85
C LEU A 127 -22.49 3.09 -0.37
N GLU A 128 -22.16 1.83 -0.07
CA GLU A 128 -21.92 1.45 1.32
C GLU A 128 -20.52 1.94 1.69
N SER A 129 -20.46 2.85 2.63
CA SER A 129 -19.23 3.26 3.26
C SER A 129 -18.63 2.07 3.99
N VAL A 130 -17.61 1.47 3.41
CA VAL A 130 -16.71 0.60 4.17
C VAL A 130 -15.87 1.53 5.03
N SER A 131 -16.32 1.78 6.26
CA SER A 131 -15.54 2.54 7.23
C SER A 131 -14.32 1.70 7.61
N LEU A 132 -13.27 1.80 6.81
CA LEU A 132 -11.94 1.38 7.23
C LEU A 132 -11.44 2.43 8.22
N ARG A 133 -11.72 2.22 9.50
CA ARG A 133 -10.96 2.91 10.54
C ARG A 133 -9.53 2.37 10.44
N LEU A 134 -8.66 3.14 9.85
CA LEU A 134 -7.23 2.94 9.99
C LEU A 134 -6.87 3.18 11.47
N PRO A 135 -6.04 2.29 12.04
CA PRO A 135 -5.58 2.45 13.43
C PRO A 135 -4.74 3.69 13.60
#